data_309b94a8ee80cab605ab1176ab205db3
#
_entry.id   309b94a8ee80cab605ab1176ab205db3
#
_cell.length_a   1.000
_cell.length_b   1.000
_cell.length_c   1.000
_cell.angle_alpha   90.00
_cell.angle_beta   90.00
_cell.angle_gamma   90.00
#
_symmetry.space_group_name_H-M   'P 1'
#
loop_
_entity.id
_entity.type
_entity.pdbx_description
1 polymer ?
#
loop_
_entity_poly.entity_id
_entity_poly.type
_entity_poly.pdbx_seq_one_letter_code
_entity_poly.pdbx_strand_id
1 'polypeptide(L)'
;MVRRIARLLLLTLALPAVALAQNAPKPDADPRIEKIVASVSEERLKELLTRLVSFGTRNTLSDQDAPARGIGAARNWILEEMRRSSEKLRVNFDAHTIAPQGRITREVDLRNVMAILPGKSPRRIYISGHYDSVNIGGQNQSNSAAPGGNTAGDRQTRPEFDPNVEANGANDDGSGTVLTMELARAFAESGIEFDATLVFICWAGEEQGLVGSNVHSADLATNKVPVEAVFNNDIVGNSLGGNGFRDAESVRVYAIGPEDSPARALARHIRKTAAVYVPSHRIRLMAREDRFGRGSDQSSFTQNGFPAIVFRESNENFERQHGVNDKIDGVDFGYLAQNARVNAAGVASLALAPPAPKVTNDRGANMLSRDPSGYDAAMRWNAAPGAVAYRVYWRDTWNNDWDFSQTIGNVTQFTLKNVNIDDFVFGVSAIGADGQESMVSAYVSPVRQSTDVKVVKP
;
A
#
# COMPACT_ATOMS: atom_id res chain seq x y z
N MET A 1 -50.23 72.25 0.14
CA MET A 1 -49.19 72.05 1.17
C MET A 1 -48.73 70.57 1.08
N VAL A 2 -47.71 70.31 0.28
CA VAL A 2 -47.21 68.95 -0.06
C VAL A 2 -45.82 68.79 0.53
N ARG A 3 -45.69 67.90 1.53
CA ARG A 3 -44.39 67.56 2.13
C ARG A 3 -43.76 66.44 1.30
N ARG A 4 -42.60 66.70 0.67
CA ARG A 4 -41.73 65.75 0.03
C ARG A 4 -40.85 65.07 1.10
N ILE A 5 -40.96 63.78 1.22
CA ILE A 5 -40.06 62.94 2.02
C ILE A 5 -38.94 62.46 1.10
N ALA A 6 -37.72 62.90 1.34
CA ALA A 6 -36.50 62.37 0.70
C ALA A 6 -36.09 61.05 1.34
N ARG A 7 -36.09 59.96 0.59
CA ARG A 7 -35.50 58.66 1.00
C ARG A 7 -34.03 58.69 0.67
N LEU A 8 -33.18 58.65 1.69
CA LEU A 8 -31.75 58.41 1.58
C LEU A 8 -31.52 56.91 1.33
N LEU A 9 -30.98 56.55 0.16
CA LEU A 9 -30.51 55.20 -0.14
C LEU A 9 -29.07 55.09 0.40
N LEU A 10 -28.86 54.31 1.45
CA LEU A 10 -27.54 53.88 1.87
C LEU A 10 -27.09 52.73 0.94
N LEU A 11 -26.15 53.00 0.07
CA LEU A 11 -25.43 51.99 -0.69
C LEU A 11 -24.32 51.40 0.20
N THR A 12 -24.53 50.21 0.74
CA THR A 12 -23.46 49.45 1.40
C THR A 12 -22.58 48.78 0.33
N LEU A 13 -21.38 49.33 0.13
CA LEU A 13 -20.34 48.63 -0.63
C LEU A 13 -19.89 47.42 0.15
N ALA A 14 -20.30 46.22 -0.28
CA ALA A 14 -19.69 44.97 0.13
C ALA A 14 -18.36 44.79 -0.61
N LEU A 15 -17.27 45.05 0.06
CA LEU A 15 -15.93 44.67 -0.41
C LEU A 15 -15.85 43.15 -0.36
N PRO A 16 -15.42 42.48 -1.44
CA PRO A 16 -15.15 41.05 -1.38
C PRO A 16 -13.91 40.86 -0.47
N ALA A 17 -14.11 40.14 0.63
CA ALA A 17 -13.01 39.63 1.43
C ALA A 17 -12.25 38.61 0.55
N VAL A 18 -11.13 39.05 -0.06
CA VAL A 18 -10.15 38.16 -0.63
C VAL A 18 -9.54 37.40 0.55
N ALA A 19 -10.00 36.18 0.78
CA ALA A 19 -9.33 35.25 1.67
C ALA A 19 -7.95 35.01 1.10
N LEU A 20 -6.94 35.67 1.65
CA LEU A 20 -5.55 35.28 1.53
C LEU A 20 -5.46 33.87 2.11
N ALA A 21 -5.47 32.87 1.25
CA ALA A 21 -5.01 31.54 1.61
C ALA A 21 -3.55 31.73 2.09
N GLN A 22 -3.39 31.81 3.40
CA GLN A 22 -2.08 31.74 4.01
C GLN A 22 -1.49 30.41 3.56
N ASN A 23 -0.46 30.48 2.71
CA ASN A 23 0.40 29.34 2.41
C ASN A 23 0.91 28.83 3.75
N ALA A 24 0.32 27.76 4.25
CA ALA A 24 0.93 27.02 5.35
C ALA A 24 2.36 26.70 4.91
N PRO A 25 3.37 26.92 5.76
CA PRO A 25 4.75 26.59 5.40
C PRO A 25 4.73 25.13 4.93
N LYS A 26 5.25 24.89 3.71
CA LYS A 26 5.50 23.52 3.24
C LYS A 26 6.28 22.82 4.34
N PRO A 27 5.88 21.63 4.80
CA PRO A 27 6.73 20.83 5.67
C PRO A 27 8.10 20.75 4.99
N ASP A 28 9.17 21.01 5.73
CA ASP A 28 10.53 20.91 5.18
C ASP A 28 10.71 19.51 4.61
N ALA A 29 10.84 19.41 3.28
CA ALA A 29 11.01 18.15 2.59
C ALA A 29 12.41 17.60 2.94
N ASP A 30 12.49 16.33 3.29
CA ASP A 30 13.76 15.66 3.56
C ASP A 30 14.51 15.44 2.24
N PRO A 31 15.71 16.03 2.05
CA PRO A 31 16.46 15.92 0.81
C PRO A 31 16.87 14.48 0.47
N ARG A 32 16.93 13.58 1.46
CA ARG A 32 17.19 12.15 1.22
C ARG A 32 16.03 11.51 0.47
N ILE A 33 14.79 11.83 0.85
CA ILE A 33 13.58 11.34 0.19
C ILE A 33 13.46 11.95 -1.21
N GLU A 34 13.68 13.25 -1.35
CA GLU A 34 13.69 13.94 -2.66
C GLU A 34 14.69 13.28 -3.63
N LYS A 35 15.90 12.94 -3.15
CA LYS A 35 16.93 12.24 -3.93
C LYS A 35 16.42 10.91 -4.46
N ILE A 36 15.78 10.08 -3.62
CA ILE A 36 15.25 8.78 -4.04
C ILE A 36 14.12 8.97 -5.04
N VAL A 37 13.17 9.86 -4.76
CA VAL A 37 12.04 10.17 -5.66
C VAL A 37 12.54 10.62 -7.03
N ALA A 38 13.56 11.49 -7.06
CA ALA A 38 14.15 11.99 -8.30
C ALA A 38 14.95 10.93 -9.07
N SER A 39 15.45 9.89 -8.41
CA SER A 39 16.24 8.82 -9.05
C SER A 39 15.41 7.77 -9.78
N VAL A 40 14.07 7.80 -9.65
CA VAL A 40 13.17 6.91 -10.39
C VAL A 40 13.21 7.24 -11.88
N SER A 41 13.64 6.28 -12.71
CA SER A 41 13.82 6.44 -14.16
C SER A 41 12.66 5.84 -14.96
N GLU A 42 12.03 6.68 -15.74
CA GLU A 42 10.97 6.27 -16.69
C GLU A 42 11.55 5.38 -17.80
N GLU A 43 12.73 5.72 -18.31
CA GLU A 43 13.42 4.97 -19.36
C GLU A 43 13.72 3.55 -18.89
N ARG A 44 14.23 3.43 -17.65
CA ARG A 44 14.53 2.11 -17.09
C ARG A 44 13.27 1.27 -16.86
N LEU A 45 12.18 1.87 -16.37
CA LEU A 45 10.89 1.16 -16.28
C LEU A 45 10.45 0.61 -17.63
N LYS A 46 10.62 1.39 -18.71
CA LYS A 46 10.30 0.95 -20.07
C LYS A 46 11.21 -0.19 -20.55
N GLU A 47 12.49 -0.09 -20.31
CA GLU A 47 13.47 -1.13 -20.67
C GLU A 47 13.17 -2.45 -19.95
N LEU A 48 12.95 -2.38 -18.63
CA LEU A 48 12.61 -3.54 -17.80
C LEU A 48 11.32 -4.20 -18.28
N LEU A 49 10.26 -3.42 -18.51
CA LEU A 49 8.99 -3.95 -18.96
C LEU A 49 9.07 -4.55 -20.36
N THR A 50 9.80 -3.91 -21.28
CA THR A 50 10.02 -4.43 -22.63
C THR A 50 10.70 -5.82 -22.58
N ARG A 51 11.67 -5.97 -21.70
CA ARG A 51 12.34 -7.26 -21.51
C ARG A 51 11.42 -8.28 -20.84
N LEU A 52 10.68 -7.90 -19.80
CA LEU A 52 9.78 -8.80 -19.08
C LEU A 52 8.70 -9.38 -19.99
N VAL A 53 8.08 -8.56 -20.83
CA VAL A 53 7.05 -8.96 -21.80
C VAL A 53 7.62 -9.89 -22.87
N SER A 54 8.88 -9.74 -23.25
CA SER A 54 9.53 -10.55 -24.27
C SER A 54 9.62 -12.04 -23.94
N PHE A 55 9.34 -12.46 -22.70
CA PHE A 55 9.25 -13.88 -22.32
C PHE A 55 7.93 -14.55 -22.80
N GLY A 56 7.01 -13.80 -23.39
CA GLY A 56 5.79 -14.25 -24.08
C GLY A 56 4.68 -14.69 -23.16
N THR A 57 4.90 -15.68 -22.30
CA THR A 57 4.04 -16.05 -21.18
C THR A 57 4.88 -16.10 -19.92
N ARG A 58 4.25 -15.75 -18.80
CA ARG A 58 4.82 -15.94 -17.48
C ARG A 58 3.84 -16.70 -16.56
N ASN A 59 2.95 -17.49 -17.18
CA ASN A 59 2.04 -18.32 -16.42
C ASN A 59 2.83 -19.24 -15.47
N THR A 60 2.40 -19.31 -14.22
CA THR A 60 3.08 -20.10 -13.18
C THR A 60 3.27 -21.57 -13.55
N LEU A 61 2.40 -22.11 -14.40
CA LEU A 61 2.48 -23.49 -14.92
C LEU A 61 3.18 -23.59 -16.29
N SER A 62 3.71 -22.50 -16.84
CA SER A 62 4.49 -22.54 -18.08
C SER A 62 5.86 -23.20 -17.86
N ASP A 63 6.69 -23.20 -18.89
CA ASP A 63 8.00 -23.84 -18.85
C ASP A 63 8.88 -23.24 -17.73
N GLN A 64 9.43 -24.12 -16.89
CA GLN A 64 10.26 -23.77 -15.74
C GLN A 64 11.75 -23.66 -16.08
N ASP A 65 12.17 -24.25 -17.19
CA ASP A 65 13.59 -24.49 -17.51
C ASP A 65 14.02 -23.85 -18.83
N ALA A 66 13.09 -23.48 -19.70
CA ALA A 66 13.42 -22.84 -20.98
C ALA A 66 14.18 -21.51 -20.75
N PRO A 67 15.25 -21.23 -21.49
CA PRO A 67 16.15 -20.10 -21.22
C PRO A 67 15.60 -18.75 -21.70
N ALA A 68 14.61 -18.74 -22.60
CA ALA A 68 14.17 -17.54 -23.29
C ALA A 68 12.65 -17.27 -23.21
N ARG A 69 11.84 -18.20 -22.70
CA ARG A 69 10.39 -18.11 -22.65
C ARG A 69 9.85 -18.74 -21.36
N GLY A 70 8.68 -18.31 -20.92
CA GLY A 70 8.00 -18.88 -19.77
C GLY A 70 8.44 -18.30 -18.43
N ILE A 71 7.79 -18.81 -17.37
CA ILE A 71 8.00 -18.33 -16.00
C ILE A 71 9.43 -18.54 -15.52
N GLY A 72 10.08 -19.66 -15.92
CA GLY A 72 11.47 -19.97 -15.56
C GLY A 72 12.47 -18.94 -16.08
N ALA A 73 12.36 -18.58 -17.37
CA ALA A 73 13.20 -17.56 -17.98
C ALA A 73 12.98 -16.18 -17.33
N ALA A 74 11.73 -15.81 -17.07
CA ALA A 74 11.40 -14.53 -16.46
C ALA A 74 11.97 -14.41 -15.03
N ARG A 75 11.75 -15.39 -14.17
CA ARG A 75 12.25 -15.35 -12.78
C ARG A 75 13.78 -15.30 -12.70
N ASN A 76 14.46 -16.06 -13.55
CA ASN A 76 15.92 -16.06 -13.60
C ASN A 76 16.45 -14.69 -14.06
N TRP A 77 15.81 -14.06 -15.06
CA TRP A 77 16.18 -12.73 -15.50
C TRP A 77 15.92 -11.67 -14.40
N ILE A 78 14.76 -11.69 -13.72
CA ILE A 78 14.46 -10.76 -12.61
C ILE A 78 15.55 -10.89 -11.52
N LEU A 79 15.88 -12.12 -11.12
CA LEU A 79 16.92 -12.40 -10.13
C LEU A 79 18.25 -11.75 -10.51
N GLU A 80 18.73 -12.01 -11.74
CA GLU A 80 20.01 -11.49 -12.23
C GLU A 80 19.97 -9.96 -12.40
N GLU A 81 18.86 -9.40 -12.84
CA GLU A 81 18.70 -7.95 -12.99
C GLU A 81 18.74 -7.23 -11.65
N MET A 82 18.07 -7.77 -10.64
CA MET A 82 18.14 -7.23 -9.29
C MET A 82 19.54 -7.36 -8.68
N ARG A 83 20.24 -8.47 -8.93
CA ARG A 83 21.66 -8.65 -8.49
C ARG A 83 22.60 -7.63 -9.13
N ARG A 84 22.42 -7.34 -10.42
CA ARG A 84 23.22 -6.34 -11.13
C ARG A 84 22.96 -4.92 -10.68
N SER A 85 21.78 -4.65 -10.14
CA SER A 85 21.39 -3.30 -9.71
C SER A 85 22.26 -2.79 -8.56
N SER A 86 22.65 -3.64 -7.61
CA SER A 86 23.53 -3.22 -6.51
C SER A 86 24.04 -4.41 -5.68
N GLU A 87 25.32 -4.35 -5.31
CA GLU A 87 25.93 -5.31 -4.38
C GLU A 87 25.37 -5.23 -2.94
N LYS A 88 24.66 -4.15 -2.59
CA LYS A 88 24.01 -3.99 -1.29
C LYS A 88 22.76 -4.84 -1.16
N LEU A 89 22.19 -5.28 -2.28
CA LEU A 89 20.99 -6.12 -2.29
C LEU A 89 21.36 -7.59 -2.08
N ARG A 90 20.69 -8.23 -1.14
CA ARG A 90 20.76 -9.69 -0.97
C ARG A 90 19.61 -10.29 -1.78
N VAL A 91 19.93 -10.81 -2.96
CA VAL A 91 18.92 -11.29 -3.92
C VAL A 91 18.91 -12.82 -3.96
N ASN A 92 17.74 -13.41 -3.72
CA ASN A 92 17.53 -14.86 -3.70
C ASN A 92 16.10 -15.21 -4.13
N PHE A 93 15.90 -16.48 -4.41
CA PHE A 93 14.56 -17.04 -4.52
C PHE A 93 14.00 -17.36 -3.13
N ASP A 94 12.74 -17.03 -2.93
CA ASP A 94 11.88 -17.59 -1.92
C ASP A 94 11.09 -18.73 -2.59
N ALA A 95 11.55 -19.97 -2.38
CA ALA A 95 11.17 -21.13 -3.18
C ALA A 95 10.31 -22.12 -2.39
N HIS A 96 9.24 -22.58 -3.01
CA HIS A 96 8.25 -23.49 -2.41
C HIS A 96 7.79 -24.55 -3.41
N THR A 97 7.74 -25.80 -3.00
CA THR A 97 7.11 -26.86 -3.79
C THR A 97 5.61 -26.88 -3.49
N ILE A 98 4.80 -26.58 -4.48
CA ILE A 98 3.33 -26.48 -4.35
C ILE A 98 2.69 -27.72 -4.98
N ALA A 99 1.96 -28.47 -4.17
CA ALA A 99 1.15 -29.59 -4.63
C ALA A 99 -0.08 -29.12 -5.44
N PRO A 100 -0.66 -29.96 -6.31
CA PRO A 100 -1.86 -29.62 -7.07
C PRO A 100 -3.00 -29.16 -6.16
N GLN A 101 -3.50 -27.93 -6.40
CA GLN A 101 -4.60 -27.31 -5.67
C GLN A 101 -5.17 -26.12 -6.43
N GLY A 102 -6.46 -25.88 -6.34
CA GLY A 102 -7.12 -24.75 -7.00
C GLY A 102 -6.81 -24.69 -8.50
N ARG A 103 -6.11 -23.63 -8.93
CA ARG A 103 -5.66 -23.44 -10.31
C ARG A 103 -4.26 -24.02 -10.58
N ILE A 104 -3.58 -24.53 -9.58
CA ILE A 104 -2.32 -25.27 -9.72
C ILE A 104 -2.68 -26.73 -10.06
N THR A 105 -2.63 -27.09 -11.33
CA THR A 105 -3.09 -28.41 -11.84
C THR A 105 -2.05 -29.53 -11.71
N ARG A 106 -0.80 -29.19 -11.46
CA ARG A 106 0.33 -30.12 -11.24
C ARG A 106 1.25 -29.59 -10.18
N GLU A 107 2.12 -30.42 -9.64
CA GLU A 107 3.19 -29.97 -8.76
C GLU A 107 4.08 -28.94 -9.48
N VAL A 108 4.42 -27.86 -8.78
CA VAL A 108 5.23 -26.78 -9.34
C VAL A 108 6.25 -26.29 -8.32
N ASP A 109 7.47 -26.03 -8.80
CA ASP A 109 8.51 -25.31 -8.08
C ASP A 109 8.27 -23.80 -8.23
N LEU A 110 7.45 -23.27 -7.30
CA LEU A 110 7.10 -21.86 -7.27
C LEU A 110 8.22 -21.05 -6.63
N ARG A 111 8.65 -19.97 -7.28
CA ARG A 111 9.75 -19.14 -6.79
C ARG A 111 9.38 -17.66 -6.87
N ASN A 112 9.16 -17.03 -5.73
CA ASN A 112 9.16 -15.58 -5.63
C ASN A 112 10.59 -15.08 -5.78
N VAL A 113 10.80 -13.91 -6.40
CA VAL A 113 12.13 -13.29 -6.51
C VAL A 113 12.21 -12.16 -5.49
N MET A 114 13.15 -12.26 -4.55
CA MET A 114 13.25 -11.37 -3.42
C MET A 114 14.62 -10.70 -3.35
N ALA A 115 14.62 -9.36 -3.24
CA ALA A 115 15.81 -8.55 -2.97
C ALA A 115 15.64 -7.84 -1.62
N ILE A 116 16.61 -7.98 -0.73
CA ILE A 116 16.61 -7.39 0.60
C ILE A 116 17.71 -6.34 0.68
N LEU A 117 17.35 -5.12 1.03
CA LEU A 117 18.25 -4.05 1.45
C LEU A 117 18.25 -4.01 2.99
N PRO A 118 19.31 -4.48 3.66
CA PRO A 118 19.34 -4.50 5.12
C PRO A 118 19.28 -3.10 5.73
N GLY A 119 18.42 -2.93 6.74
CA GLY A 119 18.37 -1.75 7.60
C GLY A 119 19.06 -1.98 8.94
N LYS A 120 19.01 -0.97 9.80
CA LYS A 120 19.58 -1.02 11.17
C LYS A 120 18.75 -1.86 12.13
N SER A 121 17.46 -1.98 11.87
CA SER A 121 16.50 -2.72 12.69
C SER A 121 15.89 -3.92 11.93
N PRO A 122 15.32 -4.91 12.63
CA PRO A 122 14.67 -6.04 11.99
C PRO A 122 13.29 -5.73 11.42
N ARG A 123 12.77 -4.51 11.61
CA ARG A 123 11.49 -4.07 11.03
C ARG A 123 11.54 -4.21 9.51
N ARG A 124 10.50 -4.74 8.90
CA ARG A 124 10.45 -4.93 7.44
C ARG A 124 9.37 -4.10 6.80
N ILE A 125 9.72 -3.45 5.70
CA ILE A 125 8.79 -2.80 4.78
C ILE A 125 8.90 -3.51 3.45
N TYR A 126 7.77 -4.01 2.94
CA TYR A 126 7.66 -4.75 1.70
C TYR A 126 7.19 -3.86 0.57
N ILE A 127 7.79 -4.01 -0.59
CA ILE A 127 7.36 -3.42 -1.86
C ILE A 127 7.22 -4.58 -2.83
N SER A 128 6.07 -4.72 -3.49
CA SER A 128 5.79 -5.89 -4.31
C SER A 128 4.92 -5.63 -5.53
N GLY A 129 4.98 -6.55 -6.46
CA GLY A 129 4.10 -6.80 -7.58
C GLY A 129 4.24 -8.25 -7.99
N HIS A 130 3.36 -8.79 -8.85
CA HIS A 130 3.47 -10.17 -9.31
C HIS A 130 4.04 -10.26 -10.73
N TYR A 131 4.97 -11.18 -10.95
CA TYR A 131 5.60 -11.31 -12.26
C TYR A 131 4.96 -12.40 -13.13
N ASP A 132 4.09 -13.24 -12.58
CA ASP A 132 3.33 -14.17 -13.39
C ASP A 132 2.22 -13.47 -14.19
N SER A 133 1.73 -14.10 -15.22
CA SER A 133 0.70 -13.59 -16.11
C SER A 133 -0.23 -14.71 -16.57
N VAL A 134 -1.45 -14.37 -17.00
CA VAL A 134 -2.42 -15.33 -17.46
C VAL A 134 -3.12 -14.87 -18.74
N ASN A 135 -3.52 -15.82 -19.57
CA ASN A 135 -4.42 -15.60 -20.69
C ASN A 135 -5.62 -16.52 -20.56
N ILE A 136 -6.77 -15.94 -20.25
CA ILE A 136 -8.04 -16.67 -20.07
C ILE A 136 -8.87 -16.80 -21.35
N GLY A 137 -8.27 -16.52 -22.52
CA GLY A 137 -8.89 -16.76 -23.84
C GLY A 137 -10.11 -15.91 -24.16
N GLY A 138 -10.20 -14.69 -23.61
CA GLY A 138 -11.33 -13.78 -23.88
C GLY A 138 -12.67 -14.24 -23.30
N GLN A 139 -12.67 -15.21 -22.42
CA GLN A 139 -13.87 -15.56 -21.64
C GLN A 139 -14.23 -14.39 -20.74
N ASN A 140 -15.47 -13.94 -20.83
CA ASN A 140 -16.00 -12.77 -20.15
C ASN A 140 -15.54 -12.69 -18.69
N GLN A 141 -14.75 -11.69 -18.36
CA GLN A 141 -14.35 -11.35 -16.98
C GLN A 141 -15.56 -11.06 -16.08
N SER A 142 -16.74 -10.79 -16.67
CA SER A 142 -17.99 -10.58 -15.96
C SER A 142 -18.42 -11.77 -15.09
N ASN A 143 -17.96 -12.99 -15.37
CA ASN A 143 -18.27 -14.18 -14.57
C ASN A 143 -17.27 -14.42 -13.41
N SER A 144 -16.13 -13.74 -13.37
CA SER A 144 -15.21 -13.80 -12.22
C SER A 144 -15.65 -12.91 -11.05
N ALA A 145 -16.59 -11.99 -11.31
CA ALA A 145 -17.13 -11.06 -10.32
C ALA A 145 -18.41 -11.57 -9.62
N ALA A 146 -18.71 -12.86 -9.69
CA ALA A 146 -19.82 -13.42 -8.89
C ALA A 146 -19.52 -13.27 -7.40
N PRO A 147 -20.45 -12.68 -6.61
CA PRO A 147 -20.28 -12.59 -5.17
C PRO A 147 -20.14 -14.00 -4.59
N GLY A 148 -19.02 -14.30 -3.95
CA GLY A 148 -18.75 -15.59 -3.36
C GLY A 148 -17.94 -16.58 -4.21
N GLY A 149 -17.18 -16.12 -5.20
CA GLY A 149 -16.40 -16.96 -6.12
C GLY A 149 -15.31 -17.85 -5.55
N ASN A 150 -15.36 -18.20 -4.28
CA ASN A 150 -14.56 -19.23 -3.61
C ASN A 150 -15.40 -20.21 -2.78
N THR A 151 -16.66 -20.45 -3.15
CA THR A 151 -17.39 -21.55 -2.53
C THR A 151 -16.90 -22.88 -3.10
N ALA A 152 -16.63 -23.83 -2.23
CA ALA A 152 -16.14 -25.18 -2.54
C ALA A 152 -17.03 -25.99 -3.52
N GLY A 153 -18.15 -25.41 -3.98
CA GLY A 153 -19.09 -26.01 -4.91
C GLY A 153 -18.87 -25.63 -6.39
N ASP A 154 -18.10 -24.59 -6.69
CA ASP A 154 -17.93 -24.08 -8.08
C ASP A 154 -16.70 -24.67 -8.79
N ARG A 155 -16.29 -25.88 -8.40
CA ARG A 155 -15.25 -26.68 -9.06
C ARG A 155 -15.71 -27.32 -10.36
N GLN A 156 -16.78 -26.85 -11.00
CA GLN A 156 -17.10 -27.29 -12.34
C GLN A 156 -16.01 -26.79 -13.28
N THR A 157 -15.20 -27.76 -13.71
CA THR A 157 -14.28 -27.78 -14.85
C THR A 157 -14.25 -26.47 -15.66
N ARG A 158 -13.49 -25.48 -15.15
CA ARG A 158 -13.04 -24.42 -16.04
C ARG A 158 -12.17 -25.08 -17.10
N PRO A 159 -12.30 -24.70 -18.38
CA PRO A 159 -11.44 -25.27 -19.42
C PRO A 159 -10.00 -25.17 -18.96
N GLU A 160 -9.23 -26.24 -19.15
CA GLU A 160 -7.81 -26.28 -18.88
C GLU A 160 -7.15 -25.22 -19.74
N PHE A 161 -6.68 -24.13 -19.14
CA PHE A 161 -5.97 -23.10 -19.88
C PHE A 161 -4.58 -23.62 -20.19
N ASP A 162 -4.21 -23.60 -21.47
CA ASP A 162 -2.83 -23.89 -21.87
C ASP A 162 -1.91 -22.79 -21.28
N PRO A 163 -1.02 -23.12 -20.35
CA PRO A 163 -0.12 -22.15 -19.71
C PRO A 163 0.92 -21.60 -20.68
N ASN A 164 1.05 -22.18 -21.88
CA ASN A 164 2.06 -21.79 -22.86
C ASN A 164 1.54 -20.81 -23.92
N VAL A 165 0.23 -20.51 -23.93
CA VAL A 165 -0.28 -19.46 -24.81
C VAL A 165 0.27 -18.10 -24.45
N GLU A 166 0.30 -17.19 -25.42
CA GLU A 166 0.77 -15.83 -25.24
C GLU A 166 -0.02 -15.10 -24.17
N ALA A 167 0.69 -14.59 -23.16
CA ALA A 167 0.15 -13.85 -22.04
C ALA A 167 1.15 -12.73 -21.68
N ASN A 168 1.07 -11.63 -22.40
CA ASN A 168 2.05 -10.54 -22.30
C ASN A 168 2.09 -9.91 -20.90
N GLY A 169 0.93 -9.70 -20.25
CA GLY A 169 0.84 -9.18 -18.89
C GLY A 169 1.68 -7.91 -18.70
N ALA A 170 1.54 -6.93 -19.63
CA ALA A 170 2.37 -5.73 -19.56
C ALA A 170 1.96 -4.83 -18.39
N ASN A 171 0.66 -4.67 -18.19
CA ASN A 171 0.10 -3.89 -17.11
C ASN A 171 -0.28 -4.79 -15.92
N ASP A 172 -0.81 -5.97 -16.19
CA ASP A 172 -1.22 -7.00 -15.21
C ASP A 172 -0.22 -8.18 -15.20
N ASP A 173 0.81 -8.26 -14.32
CA ASP A 173 1.31 -7.16 -13.50
C ASP A 173 2.80 -6.92 -13.78
N GLY A 174 3.12 -6.81 -15.06
CA GLY A 174 4.44 -6.33 -15.46
C GLY A 174 4.74 -4.94 -14.91
N SER A 175 3.71 -4.07 -14.79
CA SER A 175 3.87 -2.71 -14.30
C SER A 175 4.31 -2.67 -12.83
N GLY A 176 3.68 -3.41 -11.93
CA GLY A 176 4.08 -3.49 -10.53
C GLY A 176 5.39 -4.23 -10.33
N THR A 177 5.65 -5.26 -11.14
CA THR A 177 6.93 -5.97 -11.13
C THR A 177 8.11 -5.04 -11.43
N VAL A 178 8.06 -4.28 -12.54
CA VAL A 178 9.17 -3.39 -12.89
C VAL A 178 9.29 -2.18 -11.99
N LEU A 179 8.17 -1.70 -11.43
CA LEU A 179 8.17 -0.69 -10.38
C LEU A 179 8.95 -1.19 -9.16
N THR A 180 8.68 -2.42 -8.72
CA THR A 180 9.39 -3.06 -7.60
C THR A 180 10.89 -3.20 -7.87
N MET A 181 11.27 -3.62 -9.07
CA MET A 181 12.67 -3.76 -9.50
C MET A 181 13.39 -2.40 -9.56
N GLU A 182 12.75 -1.36 -10.09
CA GLU A 182 13.31 -0.01 -10.16
C GLU A 182 13.50 0.60 -8.77
N LEU A 183 12.55 0.39 -7.87
CA LEU A 183 12.69 0.85 -6.49
C LEU A 183 13.81 0.12 -5.75
N ALA A 184 14.00 -1.18 -5.97
CA ALA A 184 15.13 -1.92 -5.41
C ALA A 184 16.47 -1.25 -5.78
N ARG A 185 16.65 -0.86 -7.05
CA ARG A 185 17.81 -0.09 -7.52
C ARG A 185 17.90 1.28 -6.85
N ALA A 186 16.83 2.08 -6.95
CA ALA A 186 16.82 3.47 -6.49
C ALA A 186 17.18 3.58 -4.99
N PHE A 187 16.65 2.68 -4.18
CA PHE A 187 16.96 2.64 -2.75
C PHE A 187 18.38 2.16 -2.48
N ALA A 188 18.84 1.09 -3.13
CA ALA A 188 20.18 0.54 -2.91
C ALA A 188 21.30 1.48 -3.35
N GLU A 189 21.11 2.21 -4.46
CA GLU A 189 22.06 3.21 -4.98
C GLU A 189 22.00 4.56 -4.26
N SER A 190 20.97 4.82 -3.47
CA SER A 190 20.80 6.11 -2.77
C SER A 190 21.96 6.48 -1.85
N GLY A 191 22.67 5.47 -1.33
CA GLY A 191 23.71 5.65 -0.32
C GLY A 191 23.18 5.95 1.08
N ILE A 192 21.85 5.88 1.27
CA ILE A 192 21.17 6.18 2.53
C ILE A 192 21.13 4.89 3.38
N GLU A 193 21.40 5.02 4.67
CA GLU A 193 21.16 3.97 5.64
C GLU A 193 19.77 4.13 6.26
N PHE A 194 18.93 3.13 6.06
CA PHE A 194 17.58 3.10 6.60
C PHE A 194 17.52 2.44 7.98
N ASP A 195 16.57 2.83 8.79
CA ASP A 195 16.30 2.12 10.04
C ASP A 195 15.61 0.78 9.75
N ALA A 196 14.55 0.78 8.95
CA ALA A 196 13.89 -0.45 8.55
C ALA A 196 14.63 -1.20 7.43
N THR A 197 14.56 -2.53 7.47
CA THR A 197 14.96 -3.41 6.35
C THR A 197 13.92 -3.34 5.23
N LEU A 198 14.34 -3.08 4.01
CA LEU A 198 13.46 -3.05 2.84
C LEU A 198 13.49 -4.39 2.10
N VAL A 199 12.32 -4.88 1.73
CA VAL A 199 12.14 -6.13 0.99
C VAL A 199 11.38 -5.84 -0.29
N PHE A 200 12.05 -6.00 -1.43
CA PHE A 200 11.49 -5.88 -2.76
C PHE A 200 11.22 -7.28 -3.28
N ILE A 201 9.97 -7.62 -3.55
CA ILE A 201 9.62 -8.99 -3.92
C ILE A 201 8.64 -9.02 -5.10
N CYS A 202 8.97 -9.86 -6.09
CA CYS A 202 8.12 -10.15 -7.23
C CYS A 202 7.48 -11.51 -7.00
N TRP A 203 6.15 -11.54 -6.85
CA TRP A 203 5.39 -12.74 -6.53
C TRP A 203 5.20 -13.63 -7.73
N ALA A 204 5.12 -14.94 -7.48
CA ALA A 204 4.68 -15.96 -8.43
C ALA A 204 3.34 -16.55 -7.96
N GLY A 205 2.47 -16.92 -8.91
CA GLY A 205 1.23 -17.61 -8.60
C GLY A 205 0.12 -16.72 -8.06
N GLU A 206 0.18 -15.42 -8.31
CA GLU A 206 -0.94 -14.51 -8.03
C GLU A 206 -2.16 -14.96 -8.82
N GLU A 207 -2.02 -15.14 -10.11
CA GLU A 207 -3.06 -15.52 -11.06
C GLU A 207 -3.67 -16.90 -10.78
N GLN A 208 -2.93 -17.76 -10.07
CA GLN A 208 -3.41 -19.05 -9.64
C GLN A 208 -4.06 -19.03 -8.25
N GLY A 209 -4.19 -17.86 -7.62
CA GLY A 209 -4.87 -17.64 -6.35
C GLY A 209 -3.94 -17.22 -5.22
N LEU A 210 -3.08 -16.23 -5.45
CA LEU A 210 -2.19 -15.60 -4.47
C LEU A 210 -1.22 -16.60 -3.82
N VAL A 211 -0.78 -17.62 -4.55
CA VAL A 211 -0.10 -18.78 -3.95
C VAL A 211 1.22 -18.39 -3.30
N GLY A 212 2.06 -17.62 -4.00
CA GLY A 212 3.38 -17.22 -3.51
C GLY A 212 3.33 -16.28 -2.31
N SER A 213 2.47 -15.28 -2.36
CA SER A 213 2.28 -14.34 -1.24
C SER A 213 1.64 -15.01 -0.02
N ASN A 214 0.71 -15.97 -0.24
CA ASN A 214 0.08 -16.73 0.85
C ASN A 214 1.11 -17.54 1.64
N VAL A 215 1.92 -18.34 0.96
CA VAL A 215 2.93 -19.17 1.63
C VAL A 215 3.93 -18.29 2.37
N HIS A 216 4.44 -17.25 1.71
CA HIS A 216 5.39 -16.32 2.30
C HIS A 216 4.84 -15.60 3.53
N SER A 217 3.64 -15.01 3.44
CA SER A 217 3.06 -14.26 4.56
C SER A 217 2.69 -15.16 5.75
N ALA A 218 2.28 -16.42 5.49
CA ALA A 218 2.03 -17.41 6.54
C ALA A 218 3.33 -17.77 7.29
N ASP A 219 4.44 -17.92 6.57
CA ASP A 219 5.76 -18.16 7.16
C ASP A 219 6.22 -16.96 8.02
N LEU A 220 6.01 -15.74 7.54
CA LEU A 220 6.32 -14.53 8.32
C LEU A 220 5.51 -14.48 9.63
N ALA A 221 4.22 -14.79 9.57
CA ALA A 221 3.35 -14.81 10.75
C ALA A 221 3.77 -15.90 11.76
N THR A 222 4.06 -17.11 11.26
CA THR A 222 4.53 -18.25 12.07
C THR A 222 5.84 -17.92 12.80
N ASN A 223 6.77 -17.25 12.09
CA ASN A 223 8.07 -16.88 12.61
C ASN A 223 8.07 -15.52 13.33
N LYS A 224 6.89 -14.88 13.47
CA LYS A 224 6.71 -13.58 14.14
C LYS A 224 7.66 -12.49 13.62
N VAL A 225 7.86 -12.48 12.31
CA VAL A 225 8.71 -11.46 11.66
C VAL A 225 8.02 -10.10 11.76
N PRO A 226 8.72 -9.04 12.20
CA PRO A 226 8.13 -7.72 12.37
C PRO A 226 7.92 -7.00 11.03
N VAL A 227 6.79 -7.24 10.38
CA VAL A 227 6.37 -6.54 9.16
C VAL A 227 5.59 -5.29 9.55
N GLU A 228 6.11 -4.13 9.20
CA GLU A 228 5.51 -2.83 9.52
C GLU A 228 4.54 -2.35 8.45
N ALA A 229 4.88 -2.59 7.17
CA ALA A 229 4.08 -2.13 6.04
C ALA A 229 4.31 -3.00 4.79
N VAL A 230 3.26 -3.16 3.98
CA VAL A 230 3.32 -3.81 2.68
C VAL A 230 2.70 -2.90 1.63
N PHE A 231 3.48 -2.56 0.61
CA PHE A 231 3.11 -1.75 -0.55
C PHE A 231 2.98 -2.69 -1.74
N ASN A 232 1.80 -3.21 -1.98
CA ASN A 232 1.54 -4.03 -3.17
C ASN A 232 1.16 -3.15 -4.35
N ASN A 233 1.74 -3.40 -5.51
CA ASN A 233 1.46 -2.67 -6.74
C ASN A 233 0.95 -3.69 -7.75
N ASP A 234 -0.25 -3.49 -8.26
CA ASP A 234 -0.87 -4.43 -9.18
C ASP A 234 -1.80 -3.64 -10.11
N ILE A 235 -1.48 -3.66 -11.41
CA ILE A 235 -2.11 -2.84 -12.44
C ILE A 235 -1.91 -1.35 -12.13
N VAL A 236 -0.71 -0.84 -12.34
CA VAL A 236 -0.32 0.55 -11.99
C VAL A 236 0.27 1.32 -13.18
N GLY A 237 0.16 0.80 -14.40
CA GLY A 237 0.83 1.34 -15.58
C GLY A 237 -0.06 2.06 -16.58
N ASN A 238 -1.39 1.97 -16.52
CA ASN A 238 -2.26 2.56 -17.53
C ASN A 238 -3.05 3.77 -16.99
N SER A 239 -3.06 4.85 -17.74
CA SER A 239 -3.82 6.08 -17.42
C SER A 239 -5.13 6.22 -18.17
N LEU A 240 -5.41 5.33 -19.17
CA LEU A 240 -6.59 5.38 -20.04
C LEU A 240 -7.53 4.20 -19.77
N GLY A 241 -8.64 4.45 -19.09
CA GLY A 241 -9.65 3.43 -18.81
C GLY A 241 -10.38 2.92 -20.06
N GLY A 242 -10.99 1.73 -19.95
CA GLY A 242 -11.79 1.13 -21.01
C GLY A 242 -13.00 1.96 -21.44
N ASN A 243 -13.44 2.91 -20.62
CA ASN A 243 -14.49 3.87 -20.94
C ASN A 243 -13.99 5.12 -21.69
N GLY A 244 -12.70 5.17 -22.08
CA GLY A 244 -12.07 6.29 -22.77
C GLY A 244 -11.69 7.47 -21.85
N PHE A 245 -11.96 7.40 -20.56
CA PHE A 245 -11.56 8.44 -19.61
C PHE A 245 -10.09 8.29 -19.22
N ARG A 246 -9.32 9.38 -19.35
CA ARG A 246 -7.91 9.43 -18.98
C ARG A 246 -7.73 10.17 -17.66
N ASP A 247 -7.01 9.54 -16.73
CA ASP A 247 -6.55 10.15 -15.49
C ASP A 247 -5.11 9.73 -15.21
N ALA A 248 -4.16 10.59 -15.61
CA ALA A 248 -2.73 10.41 -15.37
C ALA A 248 -2.22 11.12 -14.10
N GLU A 249 -3.13 11.74 -13.33
CA GLU A 249 -2.79 12.58 -12.18
C GLU A 249 -3.20 11.98 -10.85
N SER A 250 -3.75 10.77 -10.84
CA SER A 250 -4.12 10.11 -9.59
C SER A 250 -3.91 8.60 -9.62
N VAL A 251 -3.71 8.02 -8.43
CA VAL A 251 -3.66 6.58 -8.19
C VAL A 251 -4.61 6.21 -7.06
N ARG A 252 -5.25 5.05 -7.15
CA ARG A 252 -6.09 4.51 -6.08
C ARG A 252 -5.23 3.71 -5.10
N VAL A 253 -5.43 3.94 -3.81
CA VAL A 253 -4.81 3.16 -2.74
C VAL A 253 -5.92 2.53 -1.90
N TYR A 254 -6.01 1.21 -1.97
CA TYR A 254 -6.99 0.44 -1.22
C TYR A 254 -6.41 -0.02 0.11
N ALA A 255 -7.21 0.09 1.16
CA ALA A 255 -6.83 -0.32 2.50
C ALA A 255 -8.03 -0.93 3.23
N ILE A 256 -7.85 -2.11 3.82
CA ILE A 256 -8.88 -2.81 4.58
C ILE A 256 -9.23 -2.06 5.87
N GLY A 257 -10.52 -2.09 6.24
CA GLY A 257 -11.00 -1.55 7.53
C GLY A 257 -10.67 -2.45 8.73
N PRO A 258 -11.07 -2.03 9.92
CA PRO A 258 -11.85 -0.83 10.24
C PRO A 258 -11.06 0.48 10.02
N GLU A 259 -11.72 1.66 10.18
CA GLU A 259 -11.14 2.98 9.85
C GLU A 259 -9.81 3.25 10.55
N ASP A 260 -9.65 2.78 11.76
CA ASP A 260 -8.43 2.95 12.56
C ASP A 260 -7.47 1.75 12.48
N SER A 261 -7.63 0.89 11.47
CA SER A 261 -6.69 -0.22 11.23
C SER A 261 -5.30 0.30 10.85
N PRO A 262 -4.25 -0.48 11.10
CA PRO A 262 -2.90 -0.15 10.64
C PRO A 262 -2.81 0.03 9.11
N ALA A 263 -3.60 -0.71 8.32
CA ALA A 263 -3.65 -0.54 6.86
C ALA A 263 -4.20 0.84 6.47
N ARG A 264 -5.26 1.32 7.17
CA ARG A 264 -5.80 2.68 6.97
C ARG A 264 -4.82 3.76 7.42
N ALA A 265 -4.09 3.53 8.52
CA ALA A 265 -3.03 4.42 8.97
C ALA A 265 -1.91 4.53 7.91
N LEU A 266 -1.51 3.41 7.31
CA LEU A 266 -0.54 3.35 6.22
C LEU A 266 -1.04 4.15 5.01
N ALA A 267 -2.27 3.94 4.57
CA ALA A 267 -2.85 4.66 3.42
C ALA A 267 -2.89 6.18 3.64
N ARG A 268 -3.27 6.65 4.85
CA ARG A 268 -3.21 8.08 5.23
C ARG A 268 -1.78 8.62 5.22
N HIS A 269 -0.82 7.83 5.74
CA HIS A 269 0.59 8.21 5.72
C HIS A 269 1.10 8.42 4.29
N ILE A 270 0.79 7.50 3.38
CA ILE A 270 1.16 7.60 1.96
C ILE A 270 0.57 8.85 1.33
N ARG A 271 -0.71 9.14 1.55
CA ARG A 271 -1.34 10.35 1.01
C ARG A 271 -0.68 11.63 1.51
N LYS A 272 -0.38 11.70 2.82
CA LYS A 272 0.33 12.84 3.43
C LYS A 272 1.72 13.01 2.82
N THR A 273 2.47 11.93 2.68
CA THR A 273 3.83 11.95 2.14
C THR A 273 3.85 12.29 0.65
N ALA A 274 2.97 11.69 -0.15
CA ALA A 274 2.86 11.99 -1.57
C ALA A 274 2.54 13.47 -1.83
N ALA A 275 1.70 14.09 -1.01
CA ALA A 275 1.38 15.51 -1.13
C ALA A 275 2.61 16.43 -0.94
N VAL A 276 3.63 15.97 -0.22
CA VAL A 276 4.89 16.71 -0.03
C VAL A 276 5.85 16.49 -1.20
N TYR A 277 6.09 15.20 -1.57
CA TYR A 277 7.19 14.84 -2.48
C TYR A 277 6.75 14.64 -3.94
N VAL A 278 5.47 14.35 -4.19
CA VAL A 278 4.89 14.13 -5.52
C VAL A 278 3.56 14.88 -5.65
N PRO A 279 3.52 16.20 -5.45
CA PRO A 279 2.28 16.98 -5.33
C PRO A 279 1.43 16.99 -6.60
N SER A 280 2.01 16.67 -7.75
CA SER A 280 1.31 16.54 -9.02
C SER A 280 0.52 15.23 -9.15
N HIS A 281 0.70 14.26 -8.22
CA HIS A 281 0.07 12.96 -8.30
C HIS A 281 -0.80 12.66 -7.06
N ARG A 282 -2.11 12.74 -7.24
CA ARG A 282 -3.09 12.66 -6.14
C ARG A 282 -3.36 11.22 -5.71
N ILE A 283 -3.33 10.96 -4.41
CA ILE A 283 -3.72 9.68 -3.84
C ILE A 283 -5.23 9.66 -3.55
N ARG A 284 -5.94 8.72 -4.17
CA ARG A 284 -7.35 8.45 -3.92
C ARG A 284 -7.46 7.28 -2.95
N LEU A 285 -7.78 7.57 -1.68
CA LEU A 285 -7.96 6.53 -0.67
C LEU A 285 -9.28 5.80 -0.88
N MET A 286 -9.20 4.48 -0.96
CA MET A 286 -10.33 3.58 -1.16
C MET A 286 -10.56 2.77 0.12
N ALA A 287 -11.70 3.02 0.75
CA ALA A 287 -12.05 2.45 2.05
C ALA A 287 -12.54 0.99 1.96
N ARG A 288 -11.78 0.14 1.31
CA ARG A 288 -12.03 -1.31 1.14
C ARG A 288 -10.72 -2.04 0.85
N GLU A 289 -10.70 -3.34 1.02
CA GLU A 289 -9.51 -4.16 0.82
C GLU A 289 -8.95 -4.10 -0.60
N ASP A 290 -9.84 -4.19 -1.60
CA ASP A 290 -9.54 -4.07 -3.03
C ASP A 290 -10.83 -3.78 -3.81
N ARG A 291 -10.81 -3.93 -5.13
CA ARG A 291 -11.95 -3.85 -6.04
C ARG A 291 -13.06 -4.83 -5.62
N PHE A 292 -14.28 -4.57 -6.04
CA PHE A 292 -15.42 -5.41 -5.65
C PHE A 292 -15.27 -6.85 -6.18
N GLY A 293 -15.22 -7.83 -5.28
CA GLY A 293 -15.09 -9.24 -5.62
C GLY A 293 -13.73 -9.67 -6.18
N ARG A 294 -12.70 -8.82 -6.07
CA ARG A 294 -11.34 -9.08 -6.55
C ARG A 294 -10.33 -8.76 -5.43
N GLY A 295 -9.15 -9.35 -5.53
CA GLY A 295 -8.06 -9.13 -4.59
C GLY A 295 -6.72 -9.08 -5.31
N SER A 296 -5.64 -9.08 -4.54
CA SER A 296 -4.25 -9.23 -4.96
C SER A 296 -3.40 -9.63 -3.75
N ASP A 297 -2.09 -9.71 -3.92
CA ASP A 297 -1.14 -10.25 -2.93
C ASP A 297 -1.19 -9.57 -1.56
N GLN A 298 -1.61 -8.29 -1.44
CA GLN A 298 -1.82 -7.65 -0.14
C GLN A 298 -2.84 -8.39 0.73
N SER A 299 -3.81 -9.10 0.11
CA SER A 299 -4.84 -9.84 0.84
C SER A 299 -4.24 -10.98 1.66
N SER A 300 -3.19 -11.63 1.16
CA SER A 300 -2.44 -12.65 1.89
C SER A 300 -1.81 -12.10 3.18
N PHE A 301 -1.31 -10.89 3.11
CA PHE A 301 -0.72 -10.21 4.27
C PHE A 301 -1.77 -9.73 5.27
N THR A 302 -2.88 -9.16 4.79
CA THR A 302 -3.97 -8.70 5.69
C THR A 302 -4.61 -9.88 6.42
N GLN A 303 -4.78 -11.03 5.78
CA GLN A 303 -5.28 -12.27 6.40
C GLN A 303 -4.35 -12.78 7.52
N ASN A 304 -3.06 -12.54 7.40
CA ASN A 304 -2.05 -12.87 8.41
C ASN A 304 -1.79 -11.73 9.42
N GLY A 305 -2.62 -10.68 9.42
CA GLY A 305 -2.60 -9.60 10.40
C GLY A 305 -1.56 -8.51 10.13
N PHE A 306 -0.93 -8.47 8.96
CA PHE A 306 0.04 -7.45 8.60
C PHE A 306 -0.62 -6.22 7.96
N PRO A 307 -0.12 -5.00 8.21
CA PRO A 307 -0.56 -3.78 7.54
C PRO A 307 -0.21 -3.82 6.06
N ALA A 308 -1.20 -3.98 5.18
CA ALA A 308 -0.97 -4.03 3.75
C ALA A 308 -1.98 -3.16 2.99
N ILE A 309 -1.50 -2.55 1.91
CA ILE A 309 -2.27 -1.76 0.97
C ILE A 309 -1.96 -2.20 -0.45
N VAL A 310 -2.88 -1.93 -1.39
CA VAL A 310 -2.61 -2.11 -2.81
C VAL A 310 -2.83 -0.82 -3.58
N PHE A 311 -1.87 -0.53 -4.45
CA PHE A 311 -1.95 0.53 -5.45
C PHE A 311 -2.60 -0.02 -6.72
N ARG A 312 -3.54 0.74 -7.26
CA ARG A 312 -4.23 0.45 -8.52
C ARG A 312 -4.29 1.71 -9.36
N GLU A 313 -4.15 1.58 -10.66
CA GLU A 313 -4.35 2.69 -11.58
C GLU A 313 -5.69 3.41 -11.36
N SER A 314 -5.75 4.66 -11.76
CA SER A 314 -6.90 5.54 -11.51
C SER A 314 -8.20 5.04 -12.15
N ASN A 315 -8.10 4.41 -13.32
CA ASN A 315 -9.22 3.89 -14.08
C ASN A 315 -8.78 2.69 -14.95
N GLU A 316 -9.32 1.51 -14.66
CA GLU A 316 -8.87 0.27 -15.28
C GLU A 316 -9.42 0.08 -16.70
N ASN A 317 -8.63 -0.58 -17.54
CA ASN A 317 -9.07 -1.06 -18.86
C ASN A 317 -9.19 -2.59 -18.85
N PHE A 318 -10.37 -3.08 -18.51
CA PHE A 318 -10.65 -4.52 -18.40
C PHE A 318 -10.51 -5.29 -19.71
N GLU A 319 -10.62 -4.61 -20.87
CA GLU A 319 -10.49 -5.27 -22.18
C GLU A 319 -9.06 -5.72 -22.47
N ARG A 320 -8.09 -5.16 -21.76
CA ARG A 320 -6.68 -5.54 -21.89
C ARG A 320 -6.25 -6.64 -20.92
N GLN A 321 -6.86 -6.71 -19.72
CA GLN A 321 -6.44 -7.61 -18.66
C GLN A 321 -6.63 -9.09 -19.03
N HIS A 322 -5.76 -9.97 -18.50
CA HIS A 322 -5.82 -11.43 -18.60
C HIS A 322 -5.93 -11.95 -20.06
N GLY A 323 -5.26 -11.30 -21.00
CA GLY A 323 -5.33 -11.67 -22.41
C GLY A 323 -4.16 -11.16 -23.24
N VAL A 324 -4.19 -11.50 -24.54
CA VAL A 324 -3.15 -11.08 -25.52
C VAL A 324 -3.08 -9.57 -25.74
N ASN A 325 -4.10 -8.83 -25.29
CA ASN A 325 -4.19 -7.38 -25.48
C ASN A 325 -3.50 -6.58 -24.36
N ASP A 326 -3.03 -7.24 -23.29
CA ASP A 326 -2.23 -6.58 -22.26
C ASP A 326 -0.78 -6.41 -22.72
N LYS A 327 -0.58 -5.42 -23.59
CA LYS A 327 0.67 -5.11 -24.27
C LYS A 327 1.26 -3.80 -23.81
N ILE A 328 2.53 -3.58 -24.13
CA ILE A 328 3.30 -2.37 -23.79
C ILE A 328 2.64 -1.08 -24.29
N ASP A 329 1.95 -1.12 -25.43
CA ASP A 329 1.24 0.02 -26.00
C ASP A 329 0.09 0.55 -25.11
N GLY A 330 -0.35 -0.24 -24.14
CA GLY A 330 -1.31 0.16 -23.11
C GLY A 330 -0.68 0.82 -21.89
N VAL A 331 0.64 0.86 -21.78
CA VAL A 331 1.33 1.40 -20.60
C VAL A 331 1.76 2.85 -20.84
N ASP A 332 1.36 3.72 -19.92
CA ASP A 332 1.79 5.12 -19.82
C ASP A 332 2.98 5.17 -18.86
N PHE A 333 4.19 5.22 -19.39
CA PHE A 333 5.41 5.15 -18.57
C PHE A 333 5.60 6.38 -17.68
N GLY A 334 5.14 7.56 -18.11
CA GLY A 334 5.12 8.75 -17.26
C GLY A 334 4.23 8.55 -16.04
N TYR A 335 3.04 7.96 -16.23
CA TYR A 335 2.13 7.60 -15.15
C TYR A 335 2.72 6.53 -14.22
N LEU A 336 3.30 5.46 -14.78
CA LEU A 336 3.98 4.42 -14.02
C LEU A 336 5.14 4.98 -13.17
N ALA A 337 5.93 5.89 -13.74
CA ALA A 337 7.01 6.56 -13.01
C ALA A 337 6.49 7.43 -11.86
N GLN A 338 5.33 8.09 -12.02
CA GLN A 338 4.71 8.84 -10.92
C GLN A 338 4.24 7.89 -9.79
N ASN A 339 3.66 6.74 -10.12
CA ASN A 339 3.28 5.72 -9.14
C ASN A 339 4.51 5.17 -8.40
N ALA A 340 5.63 4.94 -9.10
CA ALA A 340 6.90 4.56 -8.49
C ALA A 340 7.44 5.64 -7.55
N ARG A 341 7.36 6.92 -7.91
CA ARG A 341 7.77 8.05 -7.06
C ARG A 341 6.94 8.17 -5.81
N VAL A 342 5.63 7.95 -5.90
CA VAL A 342 4.73 7.91 -4.71
C VAL A 342 5.14 6.78 -3.76
N ASN A 343 5.37 5.57 -4.29
CA ASN A 343 5.88 4.44 -3.51
C ASN A 343 7.23 4.79 -2.86
N ALA A 344 8.17 5.35 -3.63
CA ALA A 344 9.49 5.77 -3.15
C ALA A 344 9.39 6.74 -1.97
N ALA A 345 8.55 7.76 -2.08
CA ALA A 345 8.34 8.74 -1.01
C ALA A 345 7.79 8.10 0.27
N GLY A 346 6.72 7.29 0.14
CA GLY A 346 6.09 6.63 1.28
C GLY A 346 7.01 5.63 1.99
N VAL A 347 7.68 4.79 1.22
CA VAL A 347 8.63 3.79 1.73
C VAL A 347 9.81 4.47 2.43
N ALA A 348 10.42 5.49 1.79
CA ALA A 348 11.57 6.20 2.36
C ALA A 348 11.22 6.91 3.67
N SER A 349 10.06 7.57 3.72
CA SER A 349 9.58 8.25 4.92
C SER A 349 9.43 7.27 6.09
N LEU A 350 8.82 6.10 5.89
CA LEU A 350 8.67 5.08 6.94
C LEU A 350 10.00 4.41 7.29
N ALA A 351 10.84 4.15 6.28
CA ALA A 351 12.12 3.47 6.52
C ALA A 351 13.12 4.31 7.32
N LEU A 352 13.01 5.63 7.26
CA LEU A 352 13.82 6.58 8.02
C LEU A 352 13.22 6.91 9.39
N ALA A 353 11.92 6.71 9.57
CA ALA A 353 11.22 7.04 10.80
C ALA A 353 11.45 5.99 11.91
N PRO A 354 11.27 6.36 13.18
CA PRO A 354 11.14 5.39 14.27
C PRO A 354 9.93 4.46 14.03
N PRO A 355 9.84 3.30 14.70
CA PRO A 355 8.63 2.48 14.65
C PRO A 355 7.44 3.23 15.27
N ALA A 356 6.23 2.90 14.82
CA ALA A 356 5.01 3.45 15.40
C ALA A 356 4.87 3.03 16.88
N PRO A 357 4.45 3.96 17.78
CA PRO A 357 4.31 3.65 19.20
C PRO A 357 3.26 2.56 19.44
N LYS A 358 3.50 1.65 20.37
CA LYS A 358 2.50 0.66 20.79
C LYS A 358 1.58 1.29 21.82
N VAL A 359 0.30 1.37 21.51
CA VAL A 359 -0.75 2.01 22.32
C VAL A 359 -1.59 1.00 23.15
N THR A 360 -1.20 -0.27 23.10
CA THR A 360 -1.80 -1.34 23.91
C THR A 360 -0.79 -1.92 24.86
N ASN A 361 -1.25 -2.34 26.05
CA ASN A 361 -0.43 -3.06 27.01
C ASN A 361 -0.18 -4.52 26.56
N ASP A 362 0.55 -5.31 27.35
CA ASP A 362 0.89 -6.68 27.03
C ASP A 362 -0.31 -7.64 26.99
N ARG A 363 -1.45 -7.21 27.53
CA ARG A 363 -2.72 -7.93 27.46
C ARG A 363 -3.59 -7.49 26.27
N GLY A 364 -3.08 -6.62 25.39
CA GLY A 364 -3.80 -6.07 24.25
C GLY A 364 -4.84 -4.99 24.59
N ALA A 365 -4.93 -4.56 25.86
CA ALA A 365 -5.85 -3.51 26.25
C ALA A 365 -5.27 -2.12 25.91
N ASN A 366 -6.14 -1.23 25.41
CA ASN A 366 -5.79 0.16 25.14
C ASN A 366 -5.22 0.86 26.37
N MET A 367 -4.23 1.71 26.13
CA MET A 367 -3.63 2.57 27.15
C MET A 367 -4.20 4.00 27.10
N LEU A 368 -5.46 4.14 26.72
CA LEU A 368 -6.27 5.37 26.80
C LEU A 368 -7.19 5.29 28.01
N SER A 369 -7.24 6.32 28.82
CA SER A 369 -8.09 6.38 30.00
C SER A 369 -8.59 7.79 30.25
N ARG A 370 -9.63 7.91 31.11
CA ARG A 370 -10.09 9.21 31.61
C ARG A 370 -9.09 9.73 32.63
N ASP A 371 -8.82 11.03 32.59
CA ASP A 371 -8.15 11.72 33.70
C ASP A 371 -9.07 11.72 34.93
N PRO A 372 -8.53 11.70 36.16
CA PRO A 372 -9.33 11.83 37.40
C PRO A 372 -10.24 13.04 37.43
N SER A 373 -9.95 14.11 36.67
CA SER A 373 -10.81 15.30 36.51
C SER A 373 -12.11 15.07 35.75
N GLY A 374 -12.33 13.89 35.15
CA GLY A 374 -13.58 13.52 34.47
C GLY A 374 -13.43 12.96 33.06
N TYR A 375 -13.43 13.78 32.02
CA TYR A 375 -13.52 13.36 30.63
C TYR A 375 -12.28 13.64 29.78
N ASP A 376 -11.23 14.25 30.37
CA ASP A 376 -9.99 14.52 29.65
C ASP A 376 -9.33 13.23 29.16
N ALA A 377 -8.79 13.25 27.94
CA ALA A 377 -8.16 12.08 27.34
C ALA A 377 -6.73 11.90 27.88
N ALA A 378 -6.52 10.89 28.73
CA ALA A 378 -5.20 10.50 29.23
C ALA A 378 -4.64 9.36 28.38
N MET A 379 -3.67 9.67 27.54
CA MET A 379 -2.99 8.76 26.61
C MET A 379 -1.69 8.26 27.19
N ARG A 380 -1.40 6.96 26.99
CA ARG A 380 -0.11 6.33 27.30
C ARG A 380 0.31 5.45 26.12
N TRP A 381 1.59 5.26 25.96
CA TRP A 381 2.18 4.40 24.92
C TRP A 381 3.53 3.86 25.36
N ASN A 382 4.02 2.82 24.70
CA ASN A 382 5.37 2.33 24.92
C ASN A 382 6.36 3.20 24.13
N ALA A 383 7.51 3.48 24.73
CA ALA A 383 8.57 4.23 24.08
C ALA A 383 8.97 3.56 22.74
N ALA A 384 9.00 4.34 21.65
CA ALA A 384 9.49 3.88 20.37
C ALA A 384 11.01 4.08 20.30
N PRO A 385 11.79 3.04 19.97
CA PRO A 385 13.24 3.18 19.79
C PRO A 385 13.57 4.25 18.74
N GLY A 386 14.52 5.13 19.06
CA GLY A 386 14.93 6.22 18.15
C GLY A 386 14.02 7.46 18.15
N ALA A 387 12.90 7.43 18.89
CA ALA A 387 12.05 8.61 19.02
C ALA A 387 12.71 9.69 19.90
N VAL A 388 12.68 10.94 19.45
CA VAL A 388 13.12 12.13 20.21
C VAL A 388 11.95 13.00 20.64
N ALA A 389 10.79 12.82 20.03
CA ALA A 389 9.53 13.47 20.36
C ALA A 389 8.36 12.59 19.92
N TYR A 390 7.17 12.98 20.33
CA TYR A 390 5.92 12.36 19.89
C TYR A 390 4.98 13.44 19.39
N ARG A 391 3.99 13.03 18.56
CA ARG A 391 2.86 13.86 18.19
C ARG A 391 1.58 13.12 18.51
N VAL A 392 0.72 13.76 19.30
CA VAL A 392 -0.62 13.28 19.59
C VAL A 392 -1.59 13.83 18.58
N TYR A 393 -2.57 13.02 18.21
CA TYR A 393 -3.57 13.31 17.21
C TYR A 393 -4.95 13.08 17.79
N TRP A 394 -5.93 13.86 17.34
CA TRP A 394 -7.33 13.57 17.60
C TRP A 394 -8.19 14.05 16.45
N ARG A 395 -9.33 13.39 16.26
CA ARG A 395 -10.29 13.67 15.23
C ARG A 395 -11.71 13.38 15.73
N ASP A 396 -12.70 14.08 15.18
CA ASP A 396 -14.09 13.70 15.37
C ASP A 396 -14.30 12.23 14.94
N THR A 397 -15.17 11.53 15.66
CA THR A 397 -15.45 10.11 15.44
C THR A 397 -15.95 9.78 14.04
N TRP A 398 -16.51 10.73 13.32
CA TRP A 398 -17.01 10.60 11.95
C TRP A 398 -15.98 10.99 10.87
N ASN A 399 -14.90 11.65 11.23
CA ASN A 399 -13.89 12.06 10.26
C ASN A 399 -12.92 10.93 9.96
N ASN A 400 -12.50 10.84 8.71
CA ASN A 400 -11.54 9.83 8.28
C ASN A 400 -10.08 10.28 8.46
N ASP A 401 -9.87 11.60 8.53
CA ASP A 401 -8.54 12.21 8.71
C ASP A 401 -8.40 12.82 10.09
N TRP A 402 -7.17 12.95 10.54
CA TRP A 402 -6.84 13.61 11.78
C TRP A 402 -7.10 15.11 11.67
N ASP A 403 -8.03 15.63 12.47
CA ASP A 403 -8.43 17.04 12.47
C ASP A 403 -7.40 17.91 13.18
N PHE A 404 -6.81 17.37 14.25
CA PHE A 404 -5.93 18.09 15.15
C PHE A 404 -4.69 17.29 15.48
N SER A 405 -3.59 18.00 15.77
CA SER A 405 -2.39 17.38 16.29
C SER A 405 -1.58 18.35 17.15
N GLN A 406 -0.81 17.79 18.07
CA GLN A 406 0.11 18.54 18.91
C GLN A 406 1.42 17.78 19.06
N THR A 407 2.54 18.41 18.73
CA THR A 407 3.87 17.87 19.01
C THR A 407 4.20 18.10 20.50
N ILE A 408 4.70 17.05 21.14
CA ILE A 408 5.09 17.03 22.55
C ILE A 408 6.52 16.48 22.67
N GLY A 409 7.14 16.66 23.82
CA GLY A 409 8.50 16.16 24.06
C GLY A 409 8.59 14.62 24.06
N ASN A 410 9.78 14.11 24.39
CA ASN A 410 10.03 12.67 24.51
C ASN A 410 9.44 12.13 25.81
N VAL A 411 8.14 11.92 25.83
CA VAL A 411 7.34 11.41 26.96
C VAL A 411 6.52 10.20 26.51
N THR A 412 6.12 9.35 27.44
CA THR A 412 5.30 8.16 27.15
C THR A 412 3.87 8.26 27.67
N GLN A 413 3.48 9.45 28.08
CA GLN A 413 2.11 9.77 28.50
C GLN A 413 1.82 11.26 28.27
N PHE A 414 0.56 11.56 27.96
CA PHE A 414 0.08 12.92 27.81
C PHE A 414 -1.43 12.99 28.05
N THR A 415 -1.89 14.04 28.72
CA THR A 415 -3.32 14.30 28.91
C THR A 415 -3.73 15.52 28.11
N LEU A 416 -4.64 15.35 27.16
CA LEU A 416 -5.32 16.44 26.48
C LEU A 416 -6.41 17.00 27.40
N LYS A 417 -6.17 18.19 27.94
CA LYS A 417 -7.14 18.87 28.80
C LYS A 417 -8.24 19.54 27.98
N ASN A 418 -9.44 19.52 28.50
CA ASN A 418 -10.66 20.08 27.89
C ASN A 418 -11.02 19.40 26.54
N VAL A 419 -10.55 18.19 26.30
CA VAL A 419 -10.90 17.35 25.15
C VAL A 419 -11.60 16.11 25.68
N ASN A 420 -12.90 16.01 25.43
CA ASN A 420 -13.72 14.91 25.90
C ASN A 420 -13.32 13.61 25.21
N ILE A 421 -12.94 12.60 25.99
CA ILE A 421 -12.51 11.29 25.51
C ILE A 421 -13.57 10.56 24.68
N ASP A 422 -14.85 10.85 24.92
CA ASP A 422 -15.97 10.16 24.27
C ASP A 422 -16.31 10.74 22.88
N ASP A 423 -15.88 11.99 22.58
CA ASP A 423 -16.23 12.70 21.35
C ASP A 423 -15.21 12.48 20.22
N PHE A 424 -14.00 12.01 20.53
CA PHE A 424 -12.89 11.94 19.60
C PHE A 424 -12.24 10.56 19.53
N VAL A 425 -11.62 10.27 18.39
CA VAL A 425 -10.64 9.20 18.24
C VAL A 425 -9.25 9.79 18.42
N PHE A 426 -8.39 9.10 19.17
CA PHE A 426 -7.04 9.56 19.50
C PHE A 426 -5.98 8.68 18.86
N GLY A 427 -4.81 9.24 18.62
CA GLY A 427 -3.65 8.53 18.11
C GLY A 427 -2.35 9.18 18.53
N VAL A 428 -1.24 8.45 18.33
CA VAL A 428 0.11 8.95 18.60
C VAL A 428 1.08 8.44 17.55
N SER A 429 2.02 9.29 17.14
CA SER A 429 3.17 8.95 16.31
C SER A 429 4.48 9.26 17.03
N ALA A 430 5.56 8.61 16.61
CA ALA A 430 6.92 8.90 17.05
C ALA A 430 7.65 9.75 16.01
N ILE A 431 8.47 10.69 16.47
CA ILE A 431 9.28 11.59 15.63
C ILE A 431 10.75 11.28 15.90
N GLY A 432 11.50 10.98 14.86
CA GLY A 432 12.94 10.74 14.91
C GLY A 432 13.76 12.03 14.96
N ALA A 433 15.06 11.90 15.18
CA ALA A 433 15.99 13.02 15.26
C ALA A 433 16.03 13.89 13.99
N ASP A 434 15.78 13.26 12.83
CA ASP A 434 15.76 13.92 11.53
C ASP A 434 14.37 14.46 11.15
N GLY A 435 13.41 14.45 12.09
CA GLY A 435 12.04 14.92 11.89
C GLY A 435 11.12 13.93 11.19
N GLN A 436 11.61 12.75 10.78
CA GLN A 436 10.76 11.73 10.17
C GLN A 436 9.78 11.16 11.19
N GLU A 437 8.54 11.02 10.75
CA GLU A 437 7.41 10.65 11.60
C GLU A 437 6.88 9.26 11.22
N SER A 438 6.67 8.43 12.23
CA SER A 438 6.07 7.10 12.07
C SER A 438 4.61 7.17 11.61
N MET A 439 4.01 6.02 11.27
CA MET A 439 2.56 5.90 11.22
C MET A 439 1.93 6.29 12.57
N VAL A 440 0.70 6.79 12.51
CA VAL A 440 -0.09 7.09 13.70
C VAL A 440 -0.72 5.81 14.22
N SER A 441 -0.43 5.44 15.45
CA SER A 441 -1.13 4.36 16.16
C SER A 441 -2.39 4.91 16.81
N ALA A 442 -3.55 4.44 16.37
CA ALA A 442 -4.83 4.84 16.92
C ALA A 442 -5.22 4.02 18.17
N TYR A 443 -5.86 4.66 19.12
CA TYR A 443 -6.46 4.00 20.30
C TYR A 443 -7.84 3.46 19.93
N VAL A 444 -7.88 2.21 19.46
CA VAL A 444 -9.11 1.55 19.02
C VAL A 444 -9.67 0.68 20.12
N SER A 445 -10.90 0.93 20.54
CA SER A 445 -11.57 0.06 21.51
C SER A 445 -11.85 -1.30 20.85
N PRO A 446 -11.48 -2.41 21.49
CA PRO A 446 -11.82 -3.73 20.99
C PRO A 446 -13.34 -3.90 20.96
N VAL A 447 -13.84 -4.61 19.97
CA VAL A 447 -15.27 -4.97 19.88
C VAL A 447 -15.63 -5.76 21.15
N ARG A 448 -16.65 -5.29 21.87
CA ARG A 448 -17.14 -6.04 23.03
C ARG A 448 -17.75 -7.36 22.55
N GLN A 449 -17.23 -8.47 23.04
CA GLN A 449 -17.89 -9.76 22.85
C GLN A 449 -19.14 -9.79 23.73
N SER A 450 -20.25 -10.32 23.19
CA SER A 450 -21.45 -10.56 23.99
C SER A 450 -21.09 -11.56 25.09
N THR A 451 -21.43 -11.22 26.33
CA THR A 451 -21.36 -12.20 27.43
C THR A 451 -22.48 -13.22 27.23
N ASP A 452 -22.14 -14.50 27.19
CA ASP A 452 -23.15 -15.57 27.25
C ASP A 452 -23.88 -15.49 28.58
N VAL A 453 -25.10 -14.96 28.54
CA VAL A 453 -25.97 -14.93 29.72
C VAL A 453 -26.57 -16.33 29.88
N LYS A 454 -26.14 -17.04 30.92
CA LYS A 454 -26.79 -18.31 31.29
C LYS A 454 -28.15 -18.00 31.89
N VAL A 455 -29.21 -18.20 31.13
CA VAL A 455 -30.59 -18.14 31.64
C VAL A 455 -30.87 -19.42 32.42
N VAL A 456 -31.07 -19.29 33.72
CA VAL A 456 -31.63 -20.37 34.52
C VAL A 456 -33.12 -20.49 34.15
N LYS A 457 -33.50 -21.55 33.49
CA LYS A 457 -34.94 -21.81 33.24
C LYS A 457 -35.62 -22.07 34.56
N PRO A 458 -36.83 -21.50 34.77
CA PRO A 458 -37.62 -21.72 35.99
C PRO A 458 -38.01 -23.18 36.20
#